data_e4bf773d802d45694042dd9fa489d45a
#
_entry.id   e4bf773d802d45694042dd9fa489d45a
#
_cell.length_a   1.000
_cell.length_b   1.000
_cell.length_c   1.000
_cell.angle_alpha   90.00
_cell.angle_beta   90.00
_cell.angle_gamma   90.00
#
_symmetry.space_group_name_H-M   'P 1'
#
loop_
_entity.id
_entity.type
_entity.pdbx_description
1 polymer ?
#
loop_
_entity_poly.entity_id
_entity_poly.type
_entity_poly.pdbx_seq_one_letter_code
_entity_poly.pdbx_strand_id
1 'polypeptide(L)'
;MATKKFKPVTPGQRNKVISAFDDITAKKPQKSLLEPLKSTGGRNNTGQMTMRYLGGGHKRMYRIIDFHRAKDACKATVLTIEYDPNRSARIALVQYEDNEKRYIFAPNGLKVGQIIESGSGVAPELGNTLPLGEIPVGTLVHNIELRPGQGGAMARSAGTYAQIAAREGNHVVLRLPSGETRMVLTTCRATVGVVSNPEHNLESYGKAGRSRWLGRRPRNRGVVMNPVDHPMGGGEGRASGGHPRSRKGLPAKGYKTRNPKATSNKFIIERRKK
;
A
#
# COMPACT_ATOMS: atom_id res chain seq x y z
N MET A 1 13.72 5.53 13.09
CA MET A 1 12.91 6.62 12.48
C MET A 1 12.01 7.19 13.56
N ALA A 2 11.99 8.48 13.72
CA ALA A 2 11.29 9.07 14.85
C ALA A 2 9.84 9.43 14.47
N THR A 3 8.89 9.01 15.28
CA THR A 3 7.57 9.62 15.33
C THR A 3 7.60 10.82 16.26
N LYS A 4 6.97 11.92 15.84
CA LYS A 4 6.87 13.15 16.63
C LYS A 4 5.56 13.17 17.39
N LYS A 5 5.64 13.22 18.72
CA LYS A 5 4.51 13.50 19.62
C LYS A 5 4.44 15.01 19.90
N PHE A 6 3.23 15.49 20.17
CA PHE A 6 3.00 16.91 20.49
C PHE A 6 2.68 17.08 21.97
N LYS A 7 3.02 18.25 22.52
CA LYS A 7 2.57 18.65 23.86
C LYS A 7 1.02 18.71 23.90
N PRO A 8 0.37 18.25 24.96
CA PRO A 8 -1.11 18.19 25.07
C PRO A 8 -1.75 19.56 25.35
N VAL A 9 -1.36 20.59 24.61
CA VAL A 9 -1.85 21.96 24.80
C VAL A 9 -3.31 22.11 24.36
N THR A 10 -3.73 21.33 23.35
CA THR A 10 -5.11 21.34 22.86
C THR A 10 -5.65 19.92 22.74
N PRO A 11 -7.00 19.71 22.80
CA PRO A 11 -7.59 18.37 22.64
C PRO A 11 -7.13 17.64 21.38
N GLY A 12 -6.94 18.34 20.26
CA GLY A 12 -6.49 17.77 19.00
C GLY A 12 -5.00 17.38 18.96
N GLN A 13 -4.17 17.96 19.85
CA GLN A 13 -2.75 17.65 19.96
C GLN A 13 -2.45 16.56 20.98
N ARG A 14 -3.30 16.34 21.97
CA ARG A 14 -3.11 15.39 23.07
C ARG A 14 -2.68 13.99 22.59
N ASN A 15 -3.39 13.45 21.61
CA ASN A 15 -3.14 12.10 21.07
C ASN A 15 -2.56 12.11 19.66
N LYS A 16 -2.04 13.27 19.21
CA LYS A 16 -1.49 13.39 17.87
C LYS A 16 -0.07 12.87 17.81
N VAL A 17 0.14 11.91 16.91
CA VAL A 17 1.46 11.37 16.57
C VAL A 17 1.61 11.42 15.05
N ILE A 18 2.70 11.98 14.55
CA ILE A 18 3.00 12.05 13.12
C ILE A 18 4.40 11.52 12.85
N SER A 19 4.68 11.17 11.59
CA SER A 19 6.05 10.94 11.15
C SER A 19 6.89 12.21 11.34
N ALA A 20 8.16 12.07 11.74
CA ALA A 20 9.10 13.19 11.84
C ALA A 20 9.59 13.67 10.47
N PHE A 21 9.47 12.82 9.43
CA PHE A 21 9.92 13.09 8.06
C PHE A 21 11.44 13.28 7.92
N ASP A 22 12.23 12.69 8.81
CA ASP A 22 13.69 12.80 8.81
C ASP A 22 14.35 12.15 7.59
N ASP A 23 13.65 11.21 6.97
CA ASP A 23 14.06 10.48 5.78
C ASP A 23 13.82 11.23 4.45
N ILE A 24 13.14 12.37 4.49
CA ILE A 24 12.79 13.14 3.29
C ILE A 24 13.87 14.15 2.96
N THR A 25 14.40 14.06 1.75
CA THR A 25 15.49 14.94 1.27
C THR A 25 14.99 16.08 0.40
N ALA A 26 13.83 15.96 -0.25
CA ALA A 26 13.26 17.01 -1.07
C ALA A 26 11.80 17.31 -0.72
N LYS A 27 11.45 18.62 -0.70
CA LYS A 27 10.11 19.10 -0.38
C LYS A 27 9.20 19.28 -1.60
N LYS A 28 9.79 19.47 -2.79
CA LYS A 28 9.05 19.73 -4.03
C LYS A 28 9.17 18.53 -4.97
N PRO A 29 8.06 18.05 -5.54
CA PRO A 29 8.10 16.95 -6.49
C PRO A 29 8.56 17.41 -7.88
N GLN A 30 9.03 16.46 -8.68
CA GLN A 30 9.38 16.66 -10.09
C GLN A 30 8.11 16.94 -10.92
N LYS A 31 8.00 18.13 -11.49
CA LYS A 31 6.78 18.60 -12.18
C LYS A 31 6.38 17.72 -13.38
N SER A 32 7.35 17.23 -14.16
CA SER A 32 7.09 16.38 -15.33
C SER A 32 6.47 15.04 -15.02
N LEU A 33 6.58 14.58 -13.75
CA LEU A 33 6.04 13.30 -13.27
C LEU A 33 4.76 13.47 -12.42
N LEU A 34 4.06 14.58 -12.60
CA LEU A 34 2.82 14.87 -11.89
C LEU A 34 1.62 14.89 -12.82
N GLU A 35 0.54 14.25 -12.39
CA GLU A 35 -0.76 14.29 -13.04
C GLU A 35 -1.86 14.80 -12.10
N PRO A 36 -2.89 15.49 -12.62
CA PRO A 36 -4.04 15.90 -11.81
C PRO A 36 -4.81 14.68 -11.29
N LEU A 37 -5.03 14.61 -9.98
CA LEU A 37 -5.85 13.57 -9.35
C LEU A 37 -7.24 14.13 -9.02
N LYS A 38 -8.24 13.80 -9.86
CA LYS A 38 -9.64 14.18 -9.63
C LYS A 38 -10.25 13.33 -8.51
N SER A 39 -10.98 13.97 -7.58
CA SER A 39 -11.74 13.26 -6.55
C SER A 39 -13.07 12.77 -7.12
N THR A 40 -13.30 11.46 -7.07
CA THR A 40 -14.54 10.83 -7.56
C THR A 40 -15.67 10.83 -6.52
N GLY A 41 -15.36 11.16 -5.24
CA GLY A 41 -16.34 11.10 -4.16
C GLY A 41 -16.93 9.69 -3.92
N GLY A 42 -16.20 8.64 -4.29
CA GLY A 42 -16.63 7.24 -4.18
C GLY A 42 -17.59 6.79 -5.27
N ARG A 43 -17.69 7.53 -6.38
CA ARG A 43 -18.49 7.15 -7.58
C ARG A 43 -17.61 6.41 -8.58
N ASN A 44 -18.22 5.47 -9.28
CA ASN A 44 -17.61 4.78 -10.42
C ASN A 44 -17.73 5.61 -11.70
N ASN A 45 -17.33 5.04 -12.84
CA ASN A 45 -17.40 5.66 -14.16
C ASN A 45 -18.85 5.92 -14.63
N THR A 46 -19.83 5.17 -14.11
CA THR A 46 -21.28 5.37 -14.40
C THR A 46 -21.96 6.34 -13.42
N GLY A 47 -21.23 6.98 -12.50
CA GLY A 47 -21.73 7.92 -11.53
C GLY A 47 -22.37 7.29 -10.27
N GLN A 48 -22.46 5.96 -10.19
CA GLN A 48 -23.03 5.26 -9.05
C GLN A 48 -22.05 5.25 -7.87
N MET A 49 -22.57 5.42 -6.65
CA MET A 49 -21.77 5.35 -5.42
C MET A 49 -21.41 3.89 -5.10
N THR A 50 -20.18 3.50 -5.39
CA THR A 50 -19.64 2.17 -5.06
C THR A 50 -18.95 2.13 -3.70
N MET A 51 -18.42 3.26 -3.25
CA MET A 51 -17.80 3.40 -1.93
C MET A 51 -18.37 4.60 -1.17
N ARG A 52 -18.95 4.32 0.00
CA ARG A 52 -19.53 5.33 0.89
C ARG A 52 -18.46 6.06 1.69
N TYR A 53 -18.81 7.24 2.20
CA TYR A 53 -17.99 8.03 3.11
C TYR A 53 -16.65 8.50 2.54
N LEU A 54 -16.56 8.64 1.23
CA LEU A 54 -15.49 9.36 0.54
C LEU A 54 -15.99 10.72 0.06
N GLY A 55 -15.12 11.70 0.10
CA GLY A 55 -15.37 13.04 -0.43
C GLY A 55 -14.74 14.14 0.40
N GLY A 56 -14.59 15.29 -0.22
CA GLY A 56 -13.79 16.39 0.31
C GLY A 56 -12.30 16.04 0.35
N GLY A 57 -11.59 16.65 1.28
CA GLY A 57 -10.16 16.45 1.43
C GLY A 57 -9.33 17.46 0.65
N HIS A 58 -8.03 17.47 0.94
CA HIS A 58 -7.08 18.35 0.29
C HIS A 58 -6.86 17.95 -1.17
N LYS A 59 -6.76 18.93 -2.09
CA LYS A 59 -6.39 18.69 -3.49
C LYS A 59 -5.01 18.02 -3.57
N ARG A 60 -4.89 16.99 -4.40
CA ARG A 60 -3.65 16.22 -4.56
C ARG A 60 -3.28 16.11 -6.04
N MET A 61 -1.98 15.98 -6.28
CA MET A 61 -1.44 15.56 -7.56
C MET A 61 -0.98 14.11 -7.44
N TYR A 62 -1.22 13.31 -8.48
CA TYR A 62 -0.70 11.97 -8.59
C TYR A 62 0.77 12.03 -9.00
N ARG A 63 1.62 11.17 -8.42
CA ARG A 63 3.00 10.94 -8.87
C ARG A 63 3.00 9.68 -9.72
N ILE A 64 3.51 9.80 -10.93
CA ILE A 64 3.67 8.67 -11.85
C ILE A 64 4.80 7.80 -11.29
N ILE A 65 4.45 6.60 -10.82
CA ILE A 65 5.41 5.65 -10.25
C ILE A 65 5.67 4.55 -11.26
N ASP A 66 6.93 4.23 -11.47
CA ASP A 66 7.35 3.08 -12.25
C ASP A 66 7.18 1.78 -11.42
N PHE A 67 6.05 1.11 -11.62
CA PHE A 67 5.77 -0.19 -11.00
C PHE A 67 6.38 -1.35 -11.77
N HIS A 68 6.72 -1.14 -13.03
CA HIS A 68 7.23 -2.19 -13.91
C HIS A 68 8.72 -2.40 -13.75
N ARG A 69 9.47 -1.32 -13.53
CA ARG A 69 10.93 -1.39 -13.48
C ARG A 69 11.52 -2.10 -14.71
N ALA A 70 10.93 -1.83 -15.87
CA ALA A 70 11.23 -2.56 -17.12
C ALA A 70 12.47 -2.03 -17.87
N LYS A 71 13.19 -1.05 -17.32
CA LYS A 71 14.41 -0.52 -17.92
C LYS A 71 15.60 -1.36 -17.47
N ASP A 72 15.81 -2.46 -18.19
CA ASP A 72 16.83 -3.45 -17.87
C ASP A 72 18.24 -2.99 -18.26
N ALA A 73 19.26 -3.51 -17.57
CA ALA A 73 20.67 -3.26 -17.80
C ALA A 73 21.07 -1.76 -17.84
N CYS A 74 20.26 -0.90 -17.21
CA CYS A 74 20.53 0.53 -17.14
C CYS A 74 20.61 0.94 -15.67
N LYS A 75 21.73 1.55 -15.30
CA LYS A 75 21.95 2.05 -13.94
C LYS A 75 21.15 3.30 -13.70
N ALA A 76 20.59 3.40 -12.51
CA ALA A 76 19.88 4.59 -12.07
C ALA A 76 20.42 5.06 -10.73
N THR A 77 20.70 6.35 -10.62
CA THR A 77 21.16 6.99 -9.37
C THR A 77 19.99 7.58 -8.62
N VAL A 78 19.91 7.33 -7.32
CA VAL A 78 18.89 7.91 -6.44
C VAL A 78 19.22 9.38 -6.20
N LEU A 79 18.36 10.29 -6.68
CA LEU A 79 18.52 11.74 -6.50
C LEU A 79 17.93 12.22 -5.19
N THR A 80 16.68 11.86 -4.90
CA THR A 80 15.94 12.33 -3.72
C THR A 80 15.01 11.26 -3.18
N ILE A 81 14.69 11.37 -1.88
CA ILE A 81 13.61 10.62 -1.22
C ILE A 81 12.51 11.61 -0.89
N GLU A 82 11.28 11.32 -1.27
CA GLU A 82 10.16 12.27 -1.23
C GLU A 82 8.92 11.70 -0.54
N TYR A 83 8.09 12.61 -0.02
CA TYR A 83 6.76 12.32 0.49
C TYR A 83 5.73 12.27 -0.65
N ASP A 84 4.90 11.22 -0.68
CA ASP A 84 3.73 11.16 -1.56
C ASP A 84 2.43 11.17 -0.73
N PRO A 85 1.52 12.14 -0.92
CA PRO A 85 0.24 12.19 -0.19
C PRO A 85 -0.76 11.09 -0.61
N ASN A 86 -0.47 10.34 -1.68
CA ASN A 86 -1.38 9.33 -2.22
C ASN A 86 -1.09 7.92 -1.68
N ARG A 87 0.04 7.74 -1.01
CA ARG A 87 0.46 6.45 -0.45
C ARG A 87 1.15 6.61 0.89
N SER A 88 1.22 5.53 1.64
CA SER A 88 1.89 5.50 2.94
C SER A 88 3.41 5.37 2.85
N ALA A 89 3.91 4.74 1.76
CA ALA A 89 5.33 4.57 1.49
C ALA A 89 5.98 5.87 1.00
N ARG A 90 7.29 6.03 1.24
CA ARG A 90 8.12 7.05 0.57
C ARG A 90 8.39 6.63 -0.87
N ILE A 91 8.66 7.62 -1.70
CA ILE A 91 9.07 7.43 -3.08
C ILE A 91 10.48 7.98 -3.27
N ALA A 92 11.23 7.43 -4.19
CA ALA A 92 12.54 7.93 -4.58
C ALA A 92 12.50 8.41 -6.03
N LEU A 93 13.04 9.59 -6.29
CA LEU A 93 13.32 10.07 -7.63
C LEU A 93 14.67 9.50 -8.05
N VAL A 94 14.68 8.76 -9.14
CA VAL A 94 15.89 8.17 -9.72
C VAL A 94 16.13 8.74 -11.10
N GLN A 95 17.41 8.89 -11.46
CA GLN A 95 17.86 9.31 -12.77
C GLN A 95 18.68 8.19 -13.39
N TYR A 96 18.28 7.76 -14.56
CA TYR A 96 19.00 6.79 -15.38
C TYR A 96 20.17 7.45 -16.13
N GLU A 97 21.09 6.64 -16.66
CA GLU A 97 22.27 7.10 -17.43
C GLU A 97 21.88 7.94 -18.66
N ASP A 98 20.70 7.70 -19.24
CA ASP A 98 20.14 8.48 -20.35
C ASP A 98 19.43 9.77 -19.92
N ASN A 99 19.63 10.22 -18.68
CA ASN A 99 18.98 11.38 -18.06
C ASN A 99 17.46 11.28 -17.87
N GLU A 100 16.83 10.15 -18.19
CA GLU A 100 15.42 9.92 -17.85
C GLU A 100 15.22 9.86 -16.34
N LYS A 101 14.20 10.55 -15.84
CA LYS A 101 13.85 10.52 -14.43
C LYS A 101 12.56 9.74 -14.21
N ARG A 102 12.54 8.88 -13.19
CA ARG A 102 11.34 8.14 -12.77
C ARG A 102 11.19 8.14 -11.26
N TYR A 103 9.95 8.02 -10.79
CA TYR A 103 9.68 7.70 -9.40
C TYR A 103 9.58 6.19 -9.20
N ILE A 104 10.16 5.71 -8.11
CA ILE A 104 10.06 4.32 -7.66
C ILE A 104 9.63 4.29 -6.19
N PHE A 105 9.22 3.12 -5.67
CA PHE A 105 9.15 2.93 -4.22
C PHE A 105 10.54 3.01 -3.61
N ALA A 106 10.68 3.78 -2.54
CA ALA A 106 11.88 3.79 -1.75
C ALA A 106 11.87 2.60 -0.79
N PRO A 107 12.78 1.64 -0.88
CA PRO A 107 12.95 0.65 0.18
C PRO A 107 13.51 1.30 1.45
N ASN A 108 13.28 0.65 2.59
CA ASN A 108 13.81 1.10 3.86
C ASN A 108 15.34 0.99 3.88
N GLY A 109 16.02 2.07 4.22
CA GLY A 109 17.48 2.14 4.22
C GLY A 109 18.12 2.61 2.91
N LEU A 110 17.32 2.90 1.87
CA LEU A 110 17.83 3.51 0.63
C LEU A 110 18.43 4.89 0.91
N LYS A 111 19.58 5.18 0.29
CA LYS A 111 20.29 6.45 0.45
C LYS A 111 20.36 7.22 -0.86
N VAL A 112 20.41 8.54 -0.77
CA VAL A 112 20.70 9.41 -1.92
C VAL A 112 22.10 9.12 -2.42
N GLY A 113 22.28 9.10 -3.75
CA GLY A 113 23.53 8.73 -4.43
C GLY A 113 23.73 7.23 -4.63
N GLN A 114 22.90 6.36 -4.05
CA GLN A 114 22.97 4.92 -4.29
C GLN A 114 22.57 4.60 -5.73
N ILE A 115 23.32 3.69 -6.35
CA ILE A 115 23.02 3.16 -7.69
C ILE A 115 22.09 1.96 -7.53
N ILE A 116 21.09 1.88 -8.38
CA ILE A 116 20.13 0.77 -8.44
C ILE A 116 19.97 0.31 -9.88
N GLU A 117 19.72 -0.97 -10.04
CA GLU A 117 19.59 -1.63 -11.35
C GLU A 117 18.32 -2.48 -11.41
N SER A 118 17.92 -2.81 -12.63
CA SER A 118 16.79 -3.73 -12.89
C SER A 118 17.16 -4.68 -14.01
N GLY A 119 16.67 -5.91 -13.94
CA GLY A 119 16.86 -6.90 -14.98
C GLY A 119 17.32 -8.25 -14.47
N SER A 120 17.59 -9.17 -15.38
CA SER A 120 18.18 -10.48 -15.10
C SER A 120 19.69 -10.36 -14.91
N GLY A 121 20.25 -11.18 -14.02
CA GLY A 121 21.69 -11.20 -13.74
C GLY A 121 22.20 -10.03 -12.86
N VAL A 122 21.32 -9.17 -12.36
CA VAL A 122 21.67 -8.07 -11.45
C VAL A 122 21.91 -8.63 -10.03
N ALA A 123 22.84 -8.04 -9.29
CA ALA A 123 23.07 -8.41 -7.88
C ALA A 123 21.82 -8.18 -7.02
N PRO A 124 21.48 -9.09 -6.11
CA PRO A 124 20.28 -8.96 -5.25
C PRO A 124 20.51 -7.98 -4.10
N GLU A 125 20.84 -6.74 -4.44
CA GLU A 125 21.08 -5.64 -3.51
C GLU A 125 19.81 -4.81 -3.25
N LEU A 126 19.85 -4.00 -2.19
CA LEU A 126 18.73 -3.17 -1.77
C LEU A 126 18.29 -2.19 -2.87
N GLY A 127 17.05 -2.29 -3.30
CA GLY A 127 16.46 -1.42 -4.33
C GLY A 127 16.56 -1.97 -5.76
N ASN A 128 17.34 -3.01 -5.98
CA ASN A 128 17.44 -3.69 -7.27
C ASN A 128 16.19 -4.55 -7.54
N THR A 129 15.82 -4.64 -8.82
CA THR A 129 14.62 -5.37 -9.24
C THR A 129 15.02 -6.50 -10.16
N LEU A 130 14.69 -7.72 -9.78
CA LEU A 130 15.07 -8.95 -10.49
C LEU A 130 13.86 -9.89 -10.67
N PRO A 131 13.95 -10.86 -11.60
CA PRO A 131 13.06 -12.02 -11.58
C PRO A 131 13.16 -12.78 -10.26
N LEU A 132 12.02 -13.22 -9.72
CA LEU A 132 11.96 -13.93 -8.44
C LEU A 132 12.82 -15.20 -8.41
N GLY A 133 13.01 -15.84 -9.57
CA GLY A 133 13.88 -17.01 -9.72
C GLY A 133 15.35 -16.73 -9.43
N GLU A 134 15.83 -15.52 -9.55
CA GLU A 134 17.23 -15.15 -9.35
C GLU A 134 17.52 -14.64 -7.94
N ILE A 135 16.50 -14.23 -7.19
CA ILE A 135 16.67 -13.70 -5.84
C ILE A 135 16.90 -14.84 -4.83
N PRO A 136 17.90 -14.80 -3.94
CA PRO A 136 18.14 -15.87 -2.96
C PRO A 136 16.95 -16.14 -2.04
N VAL A 137 16.77 -17.41 -1.65
CA VAL A 137 15.79 -17.81 -0.64
C VAL A 137 16.10 -17.13 0.70
N GLY A 138 15.07 -16.76 1.44
CA GLY A 138 15.19 -16.00 2.69
C GLY A 138 15.15 -14.48 2.51
N THR A 139 15.42 -13.97 1.29
CA THR A 139 15.43 -12.53 1.00
C THR A 139 14.05 -11.90 1.16
N LEU A 140 14.02 -10.67 1.70
CA LEU A 140 12.83 -9.85 1.79
C LEU A 140 12.66 -9.03 0.51
N VAL A 141 11.47 -9.07 -0.06
CA VAL A 141 11.15 -8.41 -1.33
C VAL A 141 9.84 -7.63 -1.24
N HIS A 142 9.70 -6.60 -2.06
CA HIS A 142 8.50 -5.79 -2.18
C HIS A 142 8.20 -5.46 -3.66
N ASN A 143 7.12 -4.73 -3.92
CA ASN A 143 6.68 -4.37 -5.28
C ASN A 143 6.63 -5.58 -6.22
N ILE A 144 6.01 -6.67 -5.77
CA ILE A 144 6.04 -7.98 -6.41
C ILE A 144 4.96 -8.07 -7.48
N GLU A 145 5.32 -8.56 -8.65
CA GLU A 145 4.39 -8.89 -9.72
C GLU A 145 3.58 -10.15 -9.40
N LEU A 146 2.35 -10.19 -9.89
CA LEU A 146 1.49 -11.39 -9.87
C LEU A 146 1.49 -12.13 -11.20
N ARG A 147 1.75 -11.41 -12.29
CA ARG A 147 1.91 -11.93 -13.65
C ARG A 147 3.10 -11.22 -14.27
N PRO A 148 3.90 -11.91 -15.06
CA PRO A 148 5.05 -11.30 -15.71
C PRO A 148 4.64 -10.06 -16.53
N GLY A 149 5.38 -8.95 -16.38
CA GLY A 149 5.15 -7.71 -17.09
C GLY A 149 3.92 -6.90 -16.67
N GLN A 150 3.19 -7.32 -15.64
CA GLN A 150 2.03 -6.56 -15.14
C GLN A 150 2.44 -5.34 -14.29
N GLY A 151 3.67 -5.31 -13.81
CA GLY A 151 4.12 -4.39 -12.78
C GLY A 151 3.76 -4.83 -11.37
N GLY A 152 4.47 -4.30 -10.40
CA GLY A 152 4.31 -4.68 -8.99
C GLY A 152 2.90 -4.43 -8.47
N ALA A 153 2.31 -5.46 -7.87
CA ALA A 153 0.94 -5.46 -7.33
C ALA A 153 0.89 -5.74 -5.82
N MET A 154 1.80 -6.55 -5.29
CA MET A 154 1.85 -6.92 -3.87
C MET A 154 2.96 -6.19 -3.12
N ALA A 155 2.83 -6.11 -1.78
CA ALA A 155 3.80 -5.50 -0.87
C ALA A 155 4.23 -4.09 -1.30
N ARG A 156 3.27 -3.15 -1.40
CA ARG A 156 3.50 -1.75 -1.82
C ARG A 156 3.22 -0.72 -0.72
N SER A 157 2.58 -1.13 0.35
CA SER A 157 2.28 -0.23 1.48
C SER A 157 3.50 -0.05 2.38
N ALA A 158 3.53 1.03 3.16
CA ALA A 158 4.60 1.31 4.11
C ALA A 158 4.92 0.10 5.01
N GLY A 159 6.20 -0.23 5.15
CA GLY A 159 6.69 -1.31 5.99
C GLY A 159 6.32 -2.73 5.54
N THR A 160 5.67 -2.90 4.38
CA THR A 160 5.31 -4.23 3.90
C THR A 160 6.45 -4.89 3.10
N TYR A 161 6.46 -6.22 3.14
CA TYR A 161 7.40 -7.07 2.42
C TYR A 161 6.78 -8.44 2.19
N ALA A 162 7.40 -9.27 1.40
CA ALA A 162 7.21 -10.72 1.41
C ALA A 162 8.57 -11.38 1.53
N GLN A 163 8.63 -12.55 2.11
CA GLN A 163 9.84 -13.35 2.20
C GLN A 163 9.79 -14.48 1.17
N ILE A 164 10.86 -14.68 0.45
CA ILE A 164 11.03 -15.84 -0.42
C ILE A 164 11.30 -17.05 0.49
N ALA A 165 10.34 -17.98 0.53
CA ALA A 165 10.42 -19.16 1.40
C ALA A 165 11.06 -20.37 0.71
N ALA A 166 10.72 -20.61 -0.57
CA ALA A 166 11.23 -21.71 -1.35
C ALA A 166 11.12 -21.44 -2.85
N ARG A 167 11.79 -22.27 -3.65
CA ARG A 167 11.61 -22.35 -5.11
C ARG A 167 11.20 -23.75 -5.49
N GLU A 168 10.16 -23.88 -6.30
CA GLU A 168 9.58 -25.15 -6.73
C GLU A 168 9.32 -25.11 -8.24
N GLY A 169 10.21 -25.65 -9.03
CA GLY A 169 10.11 -25.63 -10.49
C GLY A 169 9.95 -24.20 -11.03
N ASN A 170 8.85 -23.93 -11.72
CA ASN A 170 8.55 -22.64 -12.31
C ASN A 170 7.89 -21.64 -11.35
N HIS A 171 7.81 -21.96 -10.05
CA HIS A 171 7.18 -21.12 -9.04
C HIS A 171 8.13 -20.80 -7.89
N VAL A 172 7.92 -19.65 -7.31
CA VAL A 172 8.53 -19.21 -6.05
C VAL A 172 7.44 -19.12 -4.99
N VAL A 173 7.71 -19.68 -3.83
CA VAL A 173 6.84 -19.63 -2.66
C VAL A 173 7.14 -18.38 -1.85
N LEU A 174 6.14 -17.51 -1.71
CA LEU A 174 6.24 -16.27 -0.96
C LEU A 174 5.43 -16.36 0.33
N ARG A 175 6.07 -16.02 1.44
CA ARG A 175 5.42 -15.79 2.74
C ARG A 175 5.10 -14.32 2.91
N LEU A 176 3.81 -13.99 3.00
CA LEU A 176 3.31 -12.63 3.18
C LEU A 176 3.26 -12.23 4.67
N PRO A 177 3.27 -10.93 5.02
CA PRO A 177 3.14 -10.47 6.41
C PRO A 177 1.82 -10.89 7.08
N SER A 178 0.79 -11.19 6.29
CA SER A 178 -0.49 -11.73 6.78
C SER A 178 -0.41 -13.18 7.29
N GLY A 179 0.71 -13.88 7.05
CA GLY A 179 0.89 -15.30 7.28
C GLY A 179 0.39 -16.18 6.12
N GLU A 180 -0.17 -15.59 5.05
CA GLU A 180 -0.53 -16.34 3.84
C GLU A 180 0.75 -16.74 3.09
N THR A 181 0.82 -18.01 2.68
CA THR A 181 1.88 -18.53 1.82
C THR A 181 1.29 -18.81 0.44
N ARG A 182 1.92 -18.26 -0.60
CA ARG A 182 1.42 -18.41 -1.97
C ARG A 182 2.53 -18.54 -2.99
N MET A 183 2.19 -19.19 -4.11
CA MET A 183 3.05 -19.35 -5.27
C MET A 183 2.93 -18.18 -6.24
N VAL A 184 4.06 -17.79 -6.83
CA VAL A 184 4.16 -16.82 -7.92
C VAL A 184 5.16 -17.35 -8.93
N LEU A 185 5.00 -17.05 -10.23
CA LEU A 185 5.93 -17.52 -11.27
C LEU A 185 7.35 -16.97 -11.04
N THR A 186 8.35 -17.76 -11.33
CA THR A 186 9.78 -17.39 -11.23
C THR A 186 10.15 -16.19 -12.11
N THR A 187 9.45 -16.01 -13.23
CA THR A 187 9.64 -14.91 -14.19
C THR A 187 9.02 -13.59 -13.71
N CYS A 188 8.17 -13.59 -12.69
CA CYS A 188 7.65 -12.35 -12.08
C CYS A 188 8.78 -11.60 -11.40
N ARG A 189 8.74 -10.28 -11.50
CA ARG A 189 9.75 -9.39 -10.91
C ARG A 189 9.38 -8.97 -9.50
N ALA A 190 10.39 -8.72 -8.70
CA ALA A 190 10.26 -8.12 -7.37
C ALA A 190 11.47 -7.22 -7.07
N THR A 191 11.28 -6.24 -6.21
CA THR A 191 12.36 -5.36 -5.73
C THR A 191 12.86 -5.84 -4.38
N VAL A 192 14.17 -5.94 -4.21
CA VAL A 192 14.80 -6.38 -2.96
C VAL A 192 14.64 -5.34 -1.86
N GLY A 193 14.29 -5.80 -0.67
CA GLY A 193 14.13 -4.99 0.54
C GLY A 193 12.70 -4.86 1.02
N VAL A 194 12.53 -4.10 2.09
CA VAL A 194 11.24 -3.77 2.74
C VAL A 194 10.82 -2.37 2.31
N VAL A 195 9.54 -2.11 2.13
CA VAL A 195 9.04 -0.76 1.81
C VAL A 195 9.33 0.20 2.96
N SER A 196 9.70 1.43 2.65
CA SER A 196 10.00 2.49 3.60
C SER A 196 8.83 2.85 4.54
N ASN A 197 9.11 3.66 5.57
CA ASN A 197 8.13 4.18 6.53
C ASN A 197 7.42 3.08 7.35
N PRO A 198 8.13 2.10 7.95
CA PRO A 198 7.52 0.99 8.69
C PRO A 198 6.68 1.44 9.89
N GLU A 199 6.99 2.60 10.45
CA GLU A 199 6.31 3.17 11.62
C GLU A 199 5.00 3.93 11.27
N HIS A 200 4.55 3.87 10.01
CA HIS A 200 3.32 4.54 9.59
C HIS A 200 2.08 4.08 10.39
N ASN A 201 2.05 2.85 10.87
CA ASN A 201 0.98 2.32 11.72
C ASN A 201 0.92 2.96 13.11
N LEU A 202 2.01 3.60 13.57
CA LEU A 202 2.06 4.31 14.85
C LEU A 202 1.49 5.72 14.78
N GLU A 203 1.17 6.22 13.57
CA GLU A 203 0.59 7.54 13.40
C GLU A 203 -0.83 7.62 13.96
N SER A 204 -1.10 8.66 14.74
CA SER A 204 -2.42 8.99 15.26
C SER A 204 -2.86 10.39 14.81
N TYR A 205 -4.04 10.49 14.26
CA TYR A 205 -4.55 11.76 13.72
C TYR A 205 -4.90 12.79 14.79
N GLY A 206 -5.20 12.36 16.00
CA GLY A 206 -5.51 13.20 17.16
C GLY A 206 -6.87 13.90 17.10
N LYS A 207 -7.45 14.13 15.92
CA LYS A 207 -8.77 14.78 15.75
C LYS A 207 -9.52 14.30 14.51
N ALA A 208 -10.85 14.33 14.57
CA ALA A 208 -11.74 13.94 13.47
C ALA A 208 -11.56 14.82 12.21
N GLY A 209 -11.26 16.12 12.38
CA GLY A 209 -11.00 17.03 11.27
C GLY A 209 -9.84 16.59 10.37
N ARG A 210 -8.81 15.92 10.91
CA ARG A 210 -7.73 15.39 10.08
C ARG A 210 -8.23 14.28 9.14
N SER A 211 -9.14 13.42 9.59
CA SER A 211 -9.77 12.42 8.72
C SER A 211 -10.56 13.09 7.59
N ARG A 212 -11.21 14.23 7.87
CA ARG A 212 -11.90 15.04 6.86
C ARG A 212 -10.93 15.60 5.81
N TRP A 213 -9.78 16.10 6.22
CA TRP A 213 -8.73 16.58 5.32
C TRP A 213 -8.17 15.48 4.41
N LEU A 214 -8.20 14.23 4.88
CA LEU A 214 -7.79 13.05 4.08
C LEU A 214 -8.91 12.52 3.16
N GLY A 215 -10.08 13.19 3.11
CA GLY A 215 -11.19 12.82 2.24
C GLY A 215 -12.14 11.77 2.84
N ARG A 216 -12.05 11.51 4.14
CA ARG A 216 -12.97 10.58 4.83
C ARG A 216 -14.12 11.36 5.48
N ARG A 217 -15.34 11.00 5.15
CA ARG A 217 -16.55 11.57 5.76
C ARG A 217 -16.93 10.80 7.03
N PRO A 218 -17.72 11.42 7.94
CA PRO A 218 -18.28 10.73 9.11
C PRO A 218 -19.06 9.48 8.71
N ARG A 219 -19.03 8.49 9.58
CA ARG A 219 -19.63 7.18 9.32
C ARG A 219 -20.67 6.84 10.35
N ASN A 220 -21.91 6.57 9.91
CA ASN A 220 -22.98 6.07 10.77
C ASN A 220 -22.91 4.55 10.90
N ARG A 221 -23.21 4.05 12.09
CA ARG A 221 -23.34 2.62 12.38
C ARG A 221 -24.71 2.12 11.92
N GLY A 222 -24.81 0.86 11.50
CA GLY A 222 -26.08 0.26 11.07
C GLY A 222 -27.17 0.28 12.16
N VAL A 223 -26.78 0.17 13.43
CA VAL A 223 -27.70 0.18 14.60
C VAL A 223 -28.45 1.51 14.77
N VAL A 224 -27.93 2.64 14.26
CA VAL A 224 -28.58 3.96 14.34
C VAL A 224 -29.36 4.32 13.08
N MET A 225 -29.55 3.37 12.19
CA MET A 225 -30.32 3.53 10.96
C MET A 225 -31.73 2.96 11.14
N ASN A 226 -32.61 3.26 10.20
CA ASN A 226 -33.94 2.64 10.13
C ASN A 226 -33.85 1.21 9.55
N PRO A 227 -34.85 0.34 9.81
CA PRO A 227 -34.87 -1.03 9.29
C PRO A 227 -34.74 -1.12 7.76
N VAL A 228 -35.27 -0.16 7.02
CA VAL A 228 -35.16 -0.08 5.55
C VAL A 228 -33.73 0.14 5.06
N ASP A 229 -32.88 0.82 5.86
CA ASP A 229 -31.51 1.18 5.48
C ASP A 229 -30.47 0.14 5.87
N HIS A 230 -30.76 -0.62 6.94
CA HIS A 230 -29.81 -1.59 7.48
C HIS A 230 -30.49 -2.71 8.26
N PRO A 231 -30.07 -3.98 8.09
CA PRO A 231 -30.65 -5.13 8.84
C PRO A 231 -30.55 -5.03 10.37
N MET A 232 -29.68 -4.18 10.89
CA MET A 232 -29.53 -3.92 12.33
C MET A 232 -30.20 -2.62 12.77
N GLY A 233 -30.97 -1.98 11.90
CA GLY A 233 -31.69 -0.76 12.19
C GLY A 233 -33.02 -1.01 12.90
N GLY A 234 -33.57 0.05 13.48
CA GLY A 234 -34.87 0.02 14.20
C GLY A 234 -34.76 -0.29 15.69
N GLY A 235 -35.91 -0.45 16.33
CA GLY A 235 -36.07 -0.65 17.74
C GLY A 235 -36.29 0.65 18.51
N GLU A 236 -36.80 0.53 19.74
CA GLU A 236 -36.91 1.64 20.69
C GLU A 236 -35.60 1.82 21.44
N GLY A 237 -35.07 3.05 21.45
CA GLY A 237 -33.83 3.37 22.11
C GLY A 237 -32.60 2.63 21.51
N ARG A 238 -31.75 2.12 22.41
CA ARG A 238 -30.48 1.47 22.02
C ARG A 238 -30.69 -0.03 21.83
N ALA A 239 -31.27 -0.43 20.69
CA ALA A 239 -31.39 -1.84 20.32
C ALA A 239 -30.08 -2.43 19.82
N SER A 240 -29.79 -3.71 20.14
CA SER A 240 -28.56 -4.40 19.68
C SER A 240 -28.63 -4.90 18.23
N GLY A 241 -29.83 -5.00 17.63
CA GLY A 241 -30.04 -5.42 16.24
C GLY A 241 -29.72 -6.90 15.97
N GLY A 242 -29.52 -7.73 16.99
CA GLY A 242 -29.17 -9.14 16.84
C GLY A 242 -27.74 -9.42 16.41
N HIS A 243 -27.53 -10.51 15.70
CA HIS A 243 -26.18 -10.90 15.22
C HIS A 243 -25.61 -9.89 14.23
N PRO A 244 -24.33 -9.47 14.39
CA PRO A 244 -23.74 -8.43 13.54
C PRO A 244 -23.78 -8.77 12.04
N ARG A 245 -24.42 -7.92 11.26
CA ARG A 245 -24.59 -8.06 9.81
C ARG A 245 -24.09 -6.84 9.06
N SER A 246 -23.68 -7.06 7.80
CA SER A 246 -23.44 -5.98 6.85
C SER A 246 -24.75 -5.43 6.29
N ARG A 247 -24.70 -4.31 5.56
CA ARG A 247 -25.88 -3.76 4.85
C ARG A 247 -26.52 -4.74 3.87
N LYS A 248 -25.75 -5.67 3.33
CA LYS A 248 -26.22 -6.74 2.44
C LYS A 248 -26.76 -7.96 3.17
N GLY A 249 -26.92 -7.91 4.49
CA GLY A 249 -27.38 -9.04 5.31
C GLY A 249 -26.33 -10.10 5.64
N LEU A 250 -25.13 -10.01 5.09
CA LEU A 250 -24.06 -10.98 5.34
C LEU A 250 -23.50 -10.84 6.76
N PRO A 251 -23.17 -11.94 7.45
CA PRO A 251 -22.53 -11.87 8.76
C PRO A 251 -21.26 -11.02 8.71
N ALA A 252 -21.13 -10.06 9.65
CA ALA A 252 -20.01 -9.13 9.69
C ALA A 252 -18.79 -9.67 10.42
N LYS A 253 -18.96 -10.73 11.23
CA LYS A 253 -17.88 -11.39 11.98
C LYS A 253 -17.75 -12.85 11.57
N GLY A 254 -16.52 -13.31 11.36
CA GLY A 254 -16.19 -14.71 11.11
C GLY A 254 -16.54 -15.26 9.73
N TYR A 255 -17.38 -14.59 8.95
CA TYR A 255 -17.76 -15.05 7.62
C TYR A 255 -16.61 -14.93 6.62
N LYS A 256 -16.32 -16.06 5.93
CA LYS A 256 -15.27 -16.10 4.89
C LYS A 256 -15.85 -15.55 3.58
N THR A 257 -15.46 -14.34 3.18
CA THR A 257 -16.01 -13.63 2.01
C THR A 257 -15.31 -13.97 0.69
N ARG A 258 -14.12 -14.61 0.73
CA ARG A 258 -13.41 -15.02 -0.49
C ARG A 258 -14.21 -16.09 -1.24
N ASN A 259 -14.37 -15.91 -2.55
CA ASN A 259 -15.03 -16.91 -3.38
C ASN A 259 -14.24 -18.24 -3.40
N PRO A 260 -14.83 -19.37 -2.97
CA PRO A 260 -14.16 -20.66 -2.99
C PRO A 260 -13.74 -21.13 -4.38
N LYS A 261 -14.47 -20.71 -5.43
CA LYS A 261 -14.21 -21.05 -6.83
C LYS A 261 -13.26 -20.08 -7.54
N ALA A 262 -12.64 -19.13 -6.82
CA ALA A 262 -11.70 -18.19 -7.45
C ALA A 262 -10.48 -18.93 -8.01
N THR A 263 -10.15 -18.70 -9.29
CA THR A 263 -9.02 -19.36 -9.99
C THR A 263 -7.69 -19.14 -9.29
N SER A 264 -7.52 -18.02 -8.60
CA SER A 264 -6.31 -17.72 -7.83
C SER A 264 -6.15 -18.54 -6.53
N ASN A 265 -7.14 -19.39 -6.16
CA ASN A 265 -7.02 -20.27 -4.99
C ASN A 265 -5.94 -21.33 -5.17
N LYS A 266 -5.69 -21.78 -6.40
CA LYS A 266 -4.65 -22.76 -6.72
C LYS A 266 -3.22 -22.27 -6.40
N PHE A 267 -3.00 -20.98 -6.30
CA PHE A 267 -1.71 -20.40 -5.95
C PHE A 267 -1.52 -20.16 -4.46
N ILE A 268 -2.52 -20.42 -3.62
CA ILE A 268 -2.44 -20.27 -2.16
C ILE A 268 -2.15 -21.64 -1.56
N ILE A 269 -0.95 -21.79 -0.97
CA ILE A 269 -0.54 -23.03 -0.27
C ILE A 269 -1.16 -23.04 1.12
N GLU A 270 -0.90 -22.00 1.90
CA GLU A 270 -1.41 -21.85 3.25
C GLU A 270 -2.10 -20.50 3.44
N ARG A 271 -3.30 -20.51 4.01
CA ARG A 271 -4.01 -19.28 4.38
C ARG A 271 -3.52 -18.79 5.73
N ARG A 272 -3.68 -17.48 5.96
CA ARG A 272 -3.40 -16.90 7.29
C ARG A 272 -4.11 -17.69 8.38
N LYS A 273 -3.39 -18.02 9.42
CA LYS A 273 -3.96 -18.55 10.67
C LYS A 273 -4.75 -17.43 11.33
N LYS A 274 -5.89 -17.77 11.94
CA LYS A 274 -6.72 -16.81 12.69
C LYS A 274 -6.02 -16.41 13.98
#